data_86aa9b61a4d3d3d4e5b2edd5b7c1779f
#
_entry.id   86aa9b61a4d3d3d4e5b2edd5b7c1779f
#
_cell.length_a   1.000
_cell.length_b   1.000
_cell.length_c   1.000
_cell.angle_alpha   90.00
_cell.angle_beta   90.00
_cell.angle_gamma   90.00
#
_symmetry.space_group_name_H-M   'P 1'
#
loop_
_entity.id
_entity.type
_entity.pdbx_description
1 polymer ?
#
loop_
_entity_poly.entity_id
_entity_poly.type
_entity_poly.pdbx_seq_one_letter_code
_entity_poly.pdbx_strand_id
1 'polypeptide(L)'
;MESSTPQEKIGLSVILITKNEAKHIRACLESVAFADEVIVVDSGSTDGTIEMARAMGAQVHVFDDWPGFGPQKNRALDLATQPWVFSIDADERVTPALRHEMIHLINDAAFDAYRVARLSEFCGKAIRHSGWWPGYVVRLFRRESCRFTDAAVHERVQTKGPVGTL
;
A
#
# COMPACT_ATOMS: atom_id res chain seq x y z
N MET A 1 16.22 -22.53 21.40
CA MET A 1 15.58 -22.63 20.07
C MET A 1 14.19 -22.01 20.19
N GLU A 2 14.07 -20.75 19.84
CA GLU A 2 12.76 -20.15 19.73
C GLU A 2 12.08 -20.72 18.49
N SER A 3 11.05 -21.53 18.69
CA SER A 3 10.18 -21.96 17.63
C SER A 3 9.37 -20.75 17.17
N SER A 4 9.79 -20.11 16.07
CA SER A 4 8.94 -19.14 15.39
C SER A 4 7.70 -19.90 14.91
N THR A 5 6.58 -19.69 15.59
CA THR A 5 5.27 -20.13 15.09
C THR A 5 5.13 -19.59 13.68
N PRO A 6 4.81 -20.41 12.66
CA PRO A 6 4.59 -19.90 11.31
C PRO A 6 3.52 -18.83 11.37
N GLN A 7 3.84 -17.62 10.90
CA GLN A 7 2.84 -16.56 10.80
C GLN A 7 1.74 -17.04 9.85
N GLU A 8 0.52 -17.10 10.38
CA GLU A 8 -0.62 -17.52 9.57
C GLU A 8 -0.80 -16.55 8.40
N LYS A 9 -0.81 -17.08 7.17
CA LYS A 9 -0.96 -16.26 5.97
C LYS A 9 -2.35 -15.65 5.94
N ILE A 10 -2.41 -14.34 5.78
CA ILE A 10 -3.66 -13.59 5.68
C ILE A 10 -4.11 -13.37 4.22
N GLY A 11 -3.25 -13.65 3.25
CA GLY A 11 -3.52 -13.48 1.82
C GLY A 11 -3.38 -12.04 1.33
N LEU A 12 -2.43 -11.27 1.88
CA LEU A 12 -2.24 -9.85 1.60
C LEU A 12 -0.86 -9.53 1.03
N SER A 13 -0.84 -8.90 -0.14
CA SER A 13 0.32 -8.18 -0.69
C SER A 13 0.18 -6.68 -0.40
N VAL A 14 1.21 -6.05 0.10
CA VAL A 14 1.31 -4.59 0.16
C VAL A 14 2.18 -4.11 -1.00
N ILE A 15 1.70 -3.13 -1.74
CA ILE A 15 2.43 -2.53 -2.86
C ILE A 15 2.66 -1.04 -2.63
N LEU A 16 3.84 -0.56 -2.99
CA LEU A 16 4.15 0.87 -2.99
C LEU A 16 5.14 1.21 -4.10
N ILE A 17 5.08 2.45 -4.54
CA ILE A 17 6.03 3.04 -5.49
C ILE A 17 6.88 4.07 -4.74
N THR A 18 8.16 4.17 -5.07
CA THR A 18 9.11 5.06 -4.38
C THR A 18 10.01 5.84 -5.34
N LYS A 19 10.40 7.02 -4.89
CA LYS A 19 11.48 7.82 -5.45
C LYS A 19 12.04 8.74 -4.37
N ASN A 20 13.24 8.42 -3.85
CA ASN A 20 13.91 9.20 -2.80
C ASN A 20 13.06 9.40 -1.54
N GLU A 21 12.64 8.28 -0.93
CA GLU A 21 11.77 8.21 0.25
C GLU A 21 12.50 7.71 1.50
N ALA A 22 13.83 7.83 1.57
CA ALA A 22 14.64 7.34 2.69
C ALA A 22 14.16 7.86 4.06
N LYS A 23 13.61 9.06 4.10
CA LYS A 23 13.07 9.67 5.32
C LYS A 23 11.83 8.96 5.88
N HIS A 24 11.01 8.39 5.00
CA HIS A 24 9.68 7.86 5.35
C HIS A 24 9.57 6.35 5.26
N ILE A 25 10.34 5.73 4.37
CA ILE A 25 10.16 4.32 3.99
C ILE A 25 10.22 3.35 5.16
N ARG A 26 11.11 3.57 6.14
CA ARG A 26 11.24 2.70 7.31
C ARG A 26 9.93 2.58 8.08
N ALA A 27 9.36 3.71 8.49
CA ALA A 27 8.15 3.71 9.29
C ALA A 27 6.93 3.22 8.51
N CYS A 28 6.87 3.46 7.20
CA CYS A 28 5.86 2.87 6.33
C CYS A 28 5.95 1.35 6.34
N LEU A 29 7.12 0.78 6.07
CA LEU A 29 7.33 -0.67 6.01
C LEU A 29 7.12 -1.35 7.36
N GLU A 30 7.51 -0.74 8.47
CA GLU A 30 7.20 -1.23 9.82
C GLU A 30 5.68 -1.37 10.03
N SER A 31 4.90 -0.39 9.58
CA SER A 31 3.44 -0.39 9.74
C SER A 31 2.71 -1.47 8.93
N VAL A 32 3.34 -2.00 7.89
CA VAL A 32 2.77 -3.04 7.01
C VAL A 32 3.47 -4.39 7.12
N ALA A 33 4.34 -4.58 8.12
CA ALA A 33 5.11 -5.81 8.33
C ALA A 33 4.24 -7.06 8.60
N PHE A 34 2.96 -6.88 8.85
CA PHE A 34 1.98 -7.97 9.03
C PHE A 34 1.55 -8.62 7.71
N ALA A 35 1.82 -8.00 6.56
CA ALA A 35 1.48 -8.55 5.24
C ALA A 35 2.32 -9.78 4.90
N ASP A 36 1.80 -10.65 4.03
CA ASP A 36 2.53 -11.83 3.55
C ASP A 36 3.69 -11.48 2.62
N GLU A 37 3.54 -10.40 1.88
CA GLU A 37 4.59 -9.82 1.05
C GLU A 37 4.48 -8.31 0.96
N VAL A 38 5.61 -7.64 0.78
CA VAL A 38 5.69 -6.21 0.50
C VAL A 38 6.52 -6.01 -0.76
N ILE A 39 5.93 -5.35 -1.75
CA ILE A 39 6.54 -5.09 -3.05
C ILE A 39 6.76 -3.59 -3.19
N VAL A 40 8.00 -3.21 -3.43
CA VAL A 40 8.41 -1.83 -3.70
C VAL A 40 8.86 -1.71 -5.15
N VAL A 41 8.20 -0.87 -5.92
CA VAL A 41 8.64 -0.48 -7.25
C VAL A 41 9.28 0.90 -7.18
N ASP A 42 10.60 0.94 -7.38
CA ASP A 42 11.41 2.13 -7.22
C ASP A 42 11.82 2.71 -8.57
N SER A 43 11.80 4.04 -8.69
CA SER A 43 12.12 4.76 -9.94
C SER A 43 13.58 5.24 -9.99
N GLY A 44 14.50 4.49 -9.38
CA GLY A 44 15.94 4.82 -9.36
C GLY A 44 16.30 5.81 -8.24
N SER A 45 15.93 5.52 -7.01
CA SER A 45 16.32 6.31 -5.83
C SER A 45 17.83 6.31 -5.62
N THR A 46 18.36 7.42 -5.12
CA THR A 46 19.80 7.65 -4.86
C THR A 46 20.11 7.97 -3.40
N ASP A 47 19.09 8.00 -2.53
CA ASP A 47 19.19 8.44 -1.13
C ASP A 47 19.23 7.30 -0.11
N GLY A 48 19.38 6.04 -0.54
CA GLY A 48 19.36 4.87 0.35
C GLY A 48 17.99 4.22 0.53
N THR A 49 16.94 4.68 -0.16
CA THR A 49 15.59 4.09 -0.13
C THR A 49 15.61 2.60 -0.47
N ILE A 50 16.29 2.22 -1.56
CA ILE A 50 16.35 0.85 -2.08
C ILE A 50 17.00 -0.10 -1.05
N GLU A 51 18.17 0.29 -0.55
CA GLU A 51 18.94 -0.51 0.41
C GLU A 51 18.16 -0.70 1.71
N MET A 52 17.52 0.35 2.19
CA MET A 52 16.70 0.32 3.41
C MET A 52 15.48 -0.60 3.24
N ALA A 53 14.77 -0.49 2.11
CA ALA A 53 13.61 -1.33 1.83
C ALA A 53 14.00 -2.82 1.74
N ARG A 54 15.10 -3.15 1.07
CA ARG A 54 15.64 -4.52 1.00
C ARG A 54 16.04 -5.06 2.36
N ALA A 55 16.72 -4.25 3.18
CA ALA A 55 17.13 -4.63 4.53
C ALA A 55 15.93 -4.94 5.44
N MET A 56 14.77 -4.36 5.17
CA MET A 56 13.51 -4.61 5.89
C MET A 56 12.69 -5.77 5.32
N GLY A 57 13.21 -6.49 4.32
CA GLY A 57 12.57 -7.68 3.73
C GLY A 57 11.59 -7.40 2.60
N ALA A 58 11.50 -6.17 2.10
CA ALA A 58 10.68 -5.86 0.94
C ALA A 58 11.31 -6.41 -0.36
N GLN A 59 10.48 -6.84 -1.30
CA GLN A 59 10.88 -7.16 -2.66
C GLN A 59 10.98 -5.86 -3.45
N VAL A 60 12.20 -5.42 -3.77
CA VAL A 60 12.43 -4.15 -4.45
C VAL A 60 12.76 -4.39 -5.92
N HIS A 61 11.97 -3.79 -6.80
CA HIS A 61 12.16 -3.79 -8.25
C HIS A 61 12.43 -2.37 -8.72
N VAL A 62 13.51 -2.17 -9.46
CA VAL A 62 13.93 -0.85 -9.93
C VAL A 62 13.61 -0.71 -11.41
N PHE A 63 12.89 0.36 -11.77
CA PHE A 63 12.58 0.75 -13.12
C PHE A 63 13.03 2.19 -13.33
N ASP A 64 14.03 2.43 -14.16
CA ASP A 64 14.62 3.75 -14.37
C ASP A 64 13.72 4.72 -15.17
N ASP A 65 12.73 4.18 -15.88
CA ASP A 65 11.71 4.99 -16.57
C ASP A 65 10.55 5.37 -15.64
N TRP A 66 9.94 6.51 -15.93
CA TRP A 66 8.75 6.98 -15.22
C TRP A 66 7.55 7.07 -16.18
N PRO A 67 6.67 6.05 -16.21
CA PRO A 67 5.50 6.07 -17.10
C PRO A 67 4.30 6.83 -16.53
N GLY A 68 4.40 7.37 -15.33
CA GLY A 68 3.31 7.97 -14.56
C GLY A 68 2.88 7.12 -13.35
N PHE A 69 2.06 7.68 -12.48
CA PHE A 69 1.64 7.04 -11.23
C PHE A 69 0.83 5.75 -11.46
N GLY A 70 -0.17 5.79 -12.32
CA GLY A 70 -1.01 4.65 -12.61
C GLY A 70 -0.25 3.47 -13.19
N PRO A 71 0.49 3.63 -14.30
CA PRO A 71 1.32 2.57 -14.86
C PRO A 71 2.38 2.03 -13.89
N GLN A 72 2.99 2.89 -13.07
CA GLN A 72 3.97 2.46 -12.08
C GLN A 72 3.34 1.60 -10.96
N LYS A 73 2.18 2.00 -10.46
CA LYS A 73 1.41 1.21 -9.49
C LYS A 73 0.90 -0.12 -10.09
N ASN A 74 0.55 -0.14 -11.38
CA ASN A 74 0.21 -1.37 -12.07
C ASN A 74 1.39 -2.33 -12.19
N ARG A 75 2.62 -1.84 -12.37
CA ARG A 75 3.83 -2.68 -12.28
C ARG A 75 3.96 -3.38 -10.94
N ALA A 76 3.73 -2.65 -9.85
CA ALA A 76 3.74 -3.25 -8.52
C ALA A 76 2.60 -4.25 -8.32
N LEU A 77 1.41 -3.95 -8.84
CA LEU A 77 0.26 -4.86 -8.81
C LEU A 77 0.50 -6.15 -9.59
N ASP A 78 1.13 -6.06 -10.75
CA ASP A 78 1.46 -7.24 -11.59
C ASP A 78 2.49 -8.18 -10.91
N LEU A 79 3.31 -7.66 -10.00
CA LEU A 79 4.27 -8.43 -9.21
C LEU A 79 3.63 -9.07 -7.96
N ALA A 80 2.48 -8.59 -7.52
CA ALA A 80 1.78 -9.09 -6.34
C ALA A 80 1.27 -10.52 -6.57
N THR A 81 1.39 -11.38 -5.55
CA THR A 81 1.01 -12.79 -5.64
C THR A 81 -0.19 -13.17 -4.77
N GLN A 82 -0.50 -12.38 -3.75
CA GLN A 82 -1.61 -12.68 -2.84
C GLN A 82 -2.97 -12.26 -3.42
N PRO A 83 -4.07 -12.86 -2.98
CA PRO A 83 -5.41 -12.53 -3.50
C PRO A 83 -5.87 -11.13 -3.18
N TRP A 84 -5.39 -10.54 -2.08
CA TRP A 84 -5.67 -9.16 -1.68
C TRP A 84 -4.44 -8.28 -1.82
N VAL A 85 -4.67 -7.03 -2.21
CA VAL A 85 -3.63 -6.01 -2.35
C VAL A 85 -4.01 -4.77 -1.56
N PHE A 86 -3.06 -4.25 -0.81
CA PHE A 86 -3.15 -2.93 -0.18
C PHE A 86 -2.11 -2.00 -0.79
N SER A 87 -2.57 -0.88 -1.36
CA SER A 87 -1.70 0.14 -1.95
C SER A 87 -1.47 1.27 -0.95
N ILE A 88 -0.22 1.56 -0.63
CA ILE A 88 0.17 2.59 0.32
C ILE A 88 1.26 3.48 -0.29
N ASP A 89 1.28 4.76 0.05
CA ASP A 89 2.37 5.66 -0.32
C ASP A 89 3.45 5.66 0.80
N ALA A 90 4.71 5.92 0.44
CA ALA A 90 5.84 5.76 1.36
C ALA A 90 5.79 6.67 2.60
N ASP A 91 5.09 7.80 2.51
CA ASP A 91 4.87 8.76 3.60
C ASP A 91 3.61 8.46 4.44
N GLU A 92 2.93 7.36 4.16
CA GLU A 92 1.75 6.90 4.89
C GLU A 92 2.08 5.76 5.86
N ARG A 93 1.20 5.52 6.82
CA ARG A 93 1.30 4.44 7.81
C ARG A 93 -0.05 3.82 8.08
N VAL A 94 -0.07 2.50 8.21
CA VAL A 94 -1.23 1.75 8.70
C VAL A 94 -1.27 1.83 10.21
N THR A 95 -2.40 2.31 10.76
CA THR A 95 -2.63 2.30 12.21
C THR A 95 -2.94 0.88 12.72
N PRO A 96 -2.70 0.58 14.01
CA PRO A 96 -3.11 -0.71 14.60
C PRO A 96 -4.60 -1.02 14.43
N ALA A 97 -5.47 -0.03 14.51
CA ALA A 97 -6.91 -0.19 14.29
C ALA A 97 -7.22 -0.59 12.85
N LEU A 98 -6.65 0.10 11.86
CA LEU A 98 -6.82 -0.24 10.45
C LEU A 98 -6.27 -1.63 10.12
N ARG A 99 -5.11 -1.99 10.66
CA ARG A 99 -4.54 -3.34 10.53
C ARG A 99 -5.53 -4.40 11.00
N HIS A 100 -6.11 -4.21 12.18
CA HIS A 100 -7.08 -5.16 12.75
C HIS A 100 -8.31 -5.30 11.85
N GLU A 101 -8.89 -4.19 11.40
CA GLU A 101 -10.02 -4.18 10.49
C GLU A 101 -9.71 -4.88 9.16
N MET A 102 -8.56 -4.61 8.57
CA MET A 102 -8.13 -5.24 7.31
C MET A 102 -8.02 -6.76 7.43
N ILE A 103 -7.37 -7.26 8.48
CA ILE A 103 -7.20 -8.70 8.71
C ILE A 103 -8.56 -9.38 8.89
N HIS A 104 -9.46 -8.76 9.66
CA HIS A 104 -10.81 -9.28 9.86
C HIS A 104 -11.60 -9.31 8.55
N LEU A 105 -11.55 -8.22 7.80
CA LEU A 105 -12.29 -8.06 6.56
C LEU A 105 -11.83 -9.02 5.45
N ILE A 106 -10.54 -9.25 5.31
CA ILE A 106 -9.99 -10.18 4.30
C ILE A 106 -10.60 -11.59 4.44
N ASN A 107 -10.92 -11.99 5.67
CA ASN A 107 -11.52 -13.30 5.95
C ASN A 107 -13.03 -13.36 5.63
N ASP A 108 -13.73 -12.23 5.61
CA ASP A 108 -15.18 -12.16 5.39
C ASP A 108 -15.57 -10.93 4.55
N ALA A 109 -15.00 -10.81 3.37
CA ALA A 109 -15.18 -9.65 2.51
C ALA A 109 -16.49 -9.72 1.71
N ALA A 110 -17.31 -8.68 1.81
CA ALA A 110 -18.54 -8.50 1.03
C ALA A 110 -18.31 -7.82 -0.33
N PHE A 111 -17.19 -7.13 -0.51
CA PHE A 111 -16.86 -6.37 -1.73
C PHE A 111 -15.46 -6.73 -2.25
N ASP A 112 -15.19 -6.41 -3.51
CA ASP A 112 -13.87 -6.62 -4.12
C ASP A 112 -12.90 -5.45 -3.88
N ALA A 113 -13.41 -4.30 -3.44
CA ALA A 113 -12.60 -3.13 -3.15
C ALA A 113 -13.15 -2.35 -1.95
N TYR A 114 -12.24 -1.74 -1.20
CA TYR A 114 -12.56 -0.94 -0.02
C TYR A 114 -11.77 0.36 -0.03
N ARG A 115 -12.47 1.45 0.27
CA ARG A 115 -11.86 2.75 0.52
C ARG A 115 -11.49 2.91 2.00
N VAL A 116 -10.41 3.60 2.22
CA VAL A 116 -9.87 3.88 3.55
C VAL A 116 -9.83 5.39 3.75
N ALA A 117 -10.18 5.85 4.94
CA ALA A 117 -10.04 7.26 5.31
C ALA A 117 -8.55 7.60 5.50
N ARG A 118 -8.07 8.60 4.76
CA ARG A 118 -6.71 9.13 4.88
C ARG A 118 -6.72 10.37 5.77
N LEU A 119 -6.03 10.30 6.91
CA LEU A 119 -5.80 11.45 7.77
C LEU A 119 -4.52 12.16 7.32
N SER A 120 -4.66 13.41 6.90
CA SER A 120 -3.52 14.27 6.54
C SER A 120 -3.00 15.02 7.77
N GLU A 121 -1.68 15.17 7.85
CA GLU A 121 -1.01 16.00 8.85
C GLU A 121 -0.37 17.22 8.21
N PHE A 122 -0.47 18.36 8.89
CA PHE A 122 0.22 19.58 8.54
C PHE A 122 0.95 20.14 9.75
N CYS A 123 2.26 20.36 9.63
CA CYS A 123 3.12 20.82 10.73
C CYS A 123 2.97 19.98 12.01
N GLY A 124 2.87 18.64 11.88
CA GLY A 124 2.73 17.71 13.00
C GLY A 124 1.35 17.67 13.66
N LYS A 125 0.34 18.32 13.06
CA LYS A 125 -1.04 18.32 13.53
C LYS A 125 -1.98 17.65 12.53
N ALA A 126 -2.80 16.73 13.01
CA ALA A 126 -3.83 16.08 12.20
C ALA A 126 -4.89 17.08 11.75
N ILE A 127 -5.17 17.12 10.44
CA ILE A 127 -6.19 17.99 9.85
C ILE A 127 -7.51 17.23 9.80
N ARG A 128 -8.46 17.62 10.65
CA ARG A 128 -9.81 17.02 10.73
C ARG A 128 -10.93 17.96 10.26
N HIS A 129 -10.57 19.16 9.79
CA HIS A 129 -11.50 20.22 9.37
C HIS A 129 -11.18 20.69 7.95
N SER A 130 -11.98 21.58 7.44
CA SER A 130 -11.80 22.22 6.11
C SER A 130 -11.97 21.28 4.91
N GLY A 131 -12.81 20.23 5.02
CA GLY A 131 -13.08 19.30 3.93
C GLY A 131 -11.94 18.32 3.60
N TRP A 132 -10.87 18.31 4.39
CA TRP A 132 -9.73 17.40 4.21
C TRP A 132 -9.92 16.07 4.93
N TRP A 133 -10.88 15.99 5.83
CA TRP A 133 -11.24 14.79 6.59
C TRP A 133 -12.74 14.51 6.51
N PRO A 134 -13.16 13.28 6.29
CA PRO A 134 -12.35 12.14 5.83
C PRO A 134 -12.09 12.22 4.32
N GLY A 135 -10.81 12.07 3.92
CA GLY A 135 -10.44 11.87 2.52
C GLY A 135 -10.42 10.37 2.20
N TYR A 136 -11.44 9.86 1.52
CA TYR A 136 -11.52 8.43 1.20
C TYR A 136 -10.79 8.10 -0.10
N VAL A 137 -9.95 7.06 -0.05
CA VAL A 137 -9.23 6.52 -1.21
C VAL A 137 -9.34 5.00 -1.21
N VAL A 138 -9.61 4.40 -2.35
CA VAL A 138 -9.59 2.93 -2.49
C VAL A 138 -8.16 2.45 -2.34
N ARG A 139 -7.91 1.62 -1.32
CA ARG A 139 -6.58 1.15 -0.95
C ARG A 139 -6.48 -0.37 -0.82
N LEU A 140 -7.55 -1.05 -0.41
CA LEU A 140 -7.60 -2.49 -0.24
C LEU A 140 -8.53 -3.08 -1.32
N PHE A 141 -8.03 -4.05 -2.10
CA PHE A 141 -8.82 -4.62 -3.18
C PHE A 141 -8.33 -6.01 -3.58
N ARG A 142 -9.21 -6.76 -4.26
CA ARG A 142 -8.88 -8.05 -4.87
C ARG A 142 -7.95 -7.84 -6.07
N ARG A 143 -6.82 -8.54 -6.06
CA ARG A 143 -5.77 -8.43 -7.09
C ARG A 143 -6.32 -8.66 -8.51
N GLU A 144 -7.19 -9.64 -8.69
CA GLU A 144 -7.70 -10.04 -10.01
C GLU A 144 -8.87 -9.18 -10.50
N SER A 145 -9.53 -8.43 -9.62
CA SER A 145 -10.74 -7.66 -9.94
C SER A 145 -10.47 -6.17 -10.19
N CYS A 146 -9.30 -5.67 -9.84
CA CYS A 146 -9.01 -4.24 -9.83
C CYS A 146 -7.67 -3.91 -10.50
N ARG A 147 -7.59 -2.72 -11.10
CA ARG A 147 -6.37 -2.12 -11.64
C ARG A 147 -6.39 -0.62 -11.43
N PHE A 148 -5.21 0.00 -11.49
CA PHE A 148 -5.11 1.45 -11.54
C PHE A 148 -5.41 1.96 -12.96
N THR A 149 -5.98 3.16 -13.05
CA THR A 149 -6.09 3.88 -14.33
C THR A 149 -4.69 4.20 -14.87
N ASP A 150 -4.55 4.31 -16.18
CA ASP A 150 -3.28 4.66 -16.84
C ASP A 150 -2.95 6.16 -16.75
N ALA A 151 -3.59 6.90 -15.83
CA ALA A 151 -3.36 8.31 -15.63
C ALA A 151 -1.94 8.59 -15.12
N ALA A 152 -1.29 9.56 -15.70
CA ALA A 152 0.05 10.01 -15.27
C ALA A 152 0.01 10.63 -13.87
N VAL A 153 -1.09 11.31 -13.55
CA VAL A 153 -1.42 11.90 -12.24
C VAL A 153 -2.88 11.63 -11.91
N HIS A 154 -3.23 11.66 -10.62
CA HIS A 154 -4.59 11.39 -10.14
C HIS A 154 -5.12 10.00 -10.52
N GLU A 155 -4.26 9.02 -10.47
CA GLU A 155 -4.63 7.62 -10.69
C GLU A 155 -5.67 7.14 -9.68
N ARG A 156 -6.54 6.24 -10.14
CA ARG A 156 -7.60 5.64 -9.31
C ARG A 156 -7.62 4.13 -9.52
N VAL A 157 -8.06 3.42 -8.49
CA VAL A 157 -8.37 2.00 -8.61
C VAL A 157 -9.71 1.86 -9.33
N GLN A 158 -9.69 1.13 -10.45
CA GLN A 158 -10.89 0.76 -11.19
C GLN A 158 -11.39 -0.59 -10.68
N THR A 159 -12.68 -0.65 -10.35
CA THR A 159 -13.39 -1.85 -9.97
C THR A 159 -14.74 -1.92 -10.69
N LYS A 160 -15.21 -3.13 -10.97
CA LYS A 160 -16.51 -3.34 -11.66
C LYS A 160 -17.69 -3.35 -10.71
N GLY A 161 -17.46 -3.52 -9.42
CA GLY A 161 -18.49 -3.65 -8.41
C GLY A 161 -18.53 -2.47 -7.43
N PRO A 162 -19.43 -2.52 -6.44
CA PRO A 162 -19.50 -1.54 -5.38
C PRO A 162 -18.26 -1.57 -4.51
N VAL A 163 -17.96 -0.43 -3.86
CA VAL A 163 -16.82 -0.23 -2.98
C VAL A 163 -17.30 -0.15 -1.53
N GLY A 164 -16.71 -0.97 -0.66
CA GLY A 164 -16.92 -0.90 0.79
C GLY A 164 -16.09 0.22 1.43
N THR A 165 -16.27 0.40 2.73
CA THR A 165 -15.53 1.39 3.54
C THR A 165 -14.94 0.73 4.77
N LEU A 166 -13.67 1.01 5.03
CA LEU A 166 -12.94 0.71 6.26
C LEU A 166 -12.84 1.94 7.14
#